data_f536c195fcf0ac39779cbc96804be75a
#
_entry.id   f536c195fcf0ac39779cbc96804be75a
#
_cell.length_a   1.000
_cell.length_b   1.000
_cell.length_c   1.000
_cell.angle_alpha   90.00
_cell.angle_beta   90.00
_cell.angle_gamma   90.00
#
_symmetry.space_group_name_H-M   'P 1'
#
loop_
_entity.id
_entity.type
_entity.pdbx_description
1 polymer ?
#
loop_
_entity_poly.entity_id
_entity_poly.type
_entity_poly.pdbx_seq_one_letter_code
_entity_poly.pdbx_strand_id
1 'polypeptide(L)'
;MLKIKQSFKIIFFGFIFTFFSSFGQSFFIGLFNSNIRADLNISHGQFGSIYALATLISSFTLIWVGKKIDDFKLIQFSFFVIFLLFISSIFFSFVFNIYLLLIGIFLLRLSGQGLMSHTATTSISRYFNLNRGKALSITWLGLSAAEFILPITIVLLLSIYSWRSIWLFIALVIILFLPLISFFSVKNIKLSSREKVNKNLKKNNIKSWTRKEVILDPKFYLISLVMLALPAINTGVFVYQSFILESKNWGEFVIAKSFMFYAILSVATLFISGPIVDKFSSRKILPLMNIPSLFAMLILFFSDNYISSYFLLGLMGI
;
A
#
# COMPACT_ATOMS: atom_id res chain seq x y z
N MET A 1 -27.01 -17.84 -8.22
CA MET A 1 -27.15 -16.37 -8.30
C MET A 1 -26.71 -15.65 -7.01
N LEU A 2 -27.22 -15.99 -5.81
CA LEU A 2 -26.84 -15.32 -4.53
C LEU A 2 -25.33 -15.37 -4.20
N LYS A 3 -24.66 -16.52 -4.37
CA LYS A 3 -23.20 -16.64 -4.12
C LYS A 3 -22.36 -15.75 -5.07
N ILE A 4 -22.74 -15.65 -6.35
CA ILE A 4 -22.02 -14.79 -7.31
C ILE A 4 -22.14 -13.32 -6.91
N LYS A 5 -23.33 -12.88 -6.51
CA LYS A 5 -23.58 -11.50 -6.03
C LYS A 5 -22.80 -11.19 -4.75
N GLN A 6 -22.65 -12.15 -3.83
CA GLN A 6 -21.84 -11.98 -2.63
C GLN A 6 -20.34 -11.94 -2.93
N SER A 7 -19.86 -12.79 -3.86
CA SER A 7 -18.46 -12.77 -4.29
C SER A 7 -18.07 -11.44 -4.93
N PHE A 8 -18.93 -10.88 -5.77
CA PHE A 8 -18.70 -9.56 -6.34
C PHE A 8 -18.64 -8.47 -5.27
N LYS A 9 -19.57 -8.49 -4.31
CA LYS A 9 -19.61 -7.49 -3.24
C LYS A 9 -18.33 -7.47 -2.38
N ILE A 10 -17.81 -8.64 -2.04
CA ILE A 10 -16.58 -8.70 -1.21
C ILE A 10 -15.33 -8.34 -2.01
N ILE A 11 -15.27 -8.66 -3.30
CA ILE A 11 -14.18 -8.21 -4.19
C ILE A 11 -14.22 -6.69 -4.35
N PHE A 12 -15.40 -6.12 -4.57
CA PHE A 12 -15.59 -4.66 -4.65
C PHE A 12 -15.20 -3.97 -3.35
N PHE A 13 -15.60 -4.53 -2.20
CA PHE A 13 -15.14 -4.06 -0.89
C PHE A 13 -13.61 -4.07 -0.80
N GLY A 14 -12.97 -5.17 -1.17
CA GLY A 14 -11.51 -5.29 -1.17
C GLY A 14 -10.84 -4.27 -2.10
N PHE A 15 -11.36 -4.07 -3.31
CA PHE A 15 -10.90 -3.06 -4.27
C PHE A 15 -10.96 -1.65 -3.69
N ILE A 16 -12.08 -1.28 -3.08
CA ILE A 16 -12.24 0.04 -2.44
C ILE A 16 -11.28 0.20 -1.26
N PHE A 17 -11.11 -0.83 -0.42
CA PHE A 17 -10.20 -0.77 0.70
C PHE A 17 -8.74 -0.63 0.26
N THR A 18 -8.31 -1.30 -0.81
CA THR A 18 -6.95 -1.12 -1.35
C THR A 18 -6.79 0.24 -2.04
N PHE A 19 -7.83 0.75 -2.72
CA PHE A 19 -7.82 2.12 -3.26
C PHE A 19 -7.61 3.15 -2.14
N PHE A 20 -8.40 3.09 -1.08
CA PHE A 20 -8.32 4.04 0.04
C PHE A 20 -7.10 3.79 0.96
N SER A 21 -6.47 2.62 0.90
CA SER A 21 -5.20 2.38 1.59
C SER A 21 -4.08 3.31 1.08
N SER A 22 -4.24 3.86 -0.10
CA SER A 22 -3.32 4.81 -0.73
C SER A 22 -3.03 6.03 0.12
N PHE A 23 -3.98 6.50 0.90
CA PHE A 23 -3.80 7.65 1.80
C PHE A 23 -2.75 7.41 2.90
N GLY A 24 -2.39 6.15 3.17
CA GLY A 24 -1.26 5.79 4.03
C GLY A 24 -0.01 5.30 3.29
N GLN A 25 -0.01 5.25 1.96
CA GLN A 25 1.11 4.76 1.16
C GLN A 25 2.20 5.82 0.97
N SER A 26 3.44 5.34 0.76
CA SER A 26 4.61 6.21 0.60
C SER A 26 4.50 7.13 -0.63
N PHE A 27 3.99 6.61 -1.74
CA PHE A 27 3.82 7.41 -2.95
C PHE A 27 2.90 8.61 -2.72
N PHE A 28 1.80 8.40 -1.97
CA PHE A 28 0.80 9.43 -1.71
C PHE A 28 1.29 10.48 -0.72
N ILE A 29 1.83 10.05 0.43
CA ILE A 29 2.38 10.97 1.45
C ILE A 29 3.55 11.78 0.86
N GLY A 30 4.35 11.15 0.01
CA GLY A 30 5.47 11.80 -0.68
C GLY A 30 5.06 12.95 -1.60
N LEU A 31 3.83 12.98 -2.13
CA LEU A 31 3.32 14.11 -2.94
C LEU A 31 3.24 15.41 -2.14
N PHE A 32 3.08 15.33 -0.84
CA PHE A 32 2.99 16.48 0.06
C PHE A 32 4.33 16.86 0.69
N ASN A 33 5.42 16.15 0.39
CA ASN A 33 6.71 16.28 1.07
C ASN A 33 7.24 17.73 1.01
N SER A 34 7.28 18.37 -0.18
CA SER A 34 7.78 19.73 -0.33
C SER A 34 6.95 20.73 0.48
N ASN A 35 5.61 20.65 0.41
CA ASN A 35 4.71 21.53 1.13
C ASN A 35 4.84 21.38 2.64
N ILE A 36 4.92 20.15 3.15
CA ILE A 36 5.09 19.87 4.59
C ILE A 36 6.44 20.37 5.08
N ARG A 37 7.52 20.12 4.31
CA ARG A 37 8.86 20.58 4.69
C ARG A 37 8.97 22.11 4.71
N ALA A 38 8.43 22.78 3.71
CA ALA A 38 8.39 24.23 3.66
C ALA A 38 7.66 24.83 4.86
N ASP A 39 6.52 24.25 5.21
CA ASP A 39 5.64 24.74 6.27
C ASP A 39 6.21 24.50 7.68
N LEU A 40 6.88 23.37 7.88
CA LEU A 40 7.50 23.00 9.16
C LEU A 40 8.97 23.40 9.27
N ASN A 41 9.53 23.97 8.23
CA ASN A 41 10.95 24.36 8.12
C ASN A 41 11.92 23.22 8.45
N ILE A 42 11.67 22.03 7.84
CA ILE A 42 12.48 20.83 8.05
C ILE A 42 13.20 20.40 6.76
N SER A 43 14.37 19.76 6.93
CA SER A 43 15.17 19.25 5.83
C SER A 43 14.59 17.96 5.23
N HIS A 44 15.04 17.57 4.02
CA HIS A 44 14.74 16.28 3.41
C HIS A 44 15.14 15.11 4.32
N GLY A 45 16.32 15.17 4.95
CA GLY A 45 16.81 14.15 5.86
C GLY A 45 15.94 13.99 7.11
N GLN A 46 15.49 15.11 7.70
CA GLN A 46 14.57 15.08 8.85
C GLN A 46 13.23 14.45 8.47
N PHE A 47 12.63 14.84 7.35
CA PHE A 47 11.39 14.23 6.88
C PHE A 47 11.55 12.72 6.66
N GLY A 48 12.62 12.29 5.97
CA GLY A 48 12.89 10.88 5.72
C GLY A 48 13.10 10.07 7.00
N SER A 49 13.82 10.62 7.98
CA SER A 49 14.05 9.96 9.28
C SER A 49 12.75 9.80 10.08
N ILE A 50 11.91 10.84 10.11
CA ILE A 50 10.59 10.78 10.74
C ILE A 50 9.71 9.75 10.06
N TYR A 51 9.70 9.75 8.72
CA TYR A 51 8.94 8.79 7.93
C TYR A 51 9.37 7.35 8.22
N ALA A 52 10.67 7.08 8.26
CA ALA A 52 11.22 5.77 8.56
C ALA A 52 10.83 5.31 9.97
N LEU A 53 11.00 6.18 10.98
CA LEU A 53 10.65 5.86 12.37
C LEU A 53 9.14 5.61 12.53
N ALA A 54 8.31 6.49 11.98
CA ALA A 54 6.85 6.33 12.00
C ALA A 54 6.40 5.02 11.33
N THR A 55 7.03 4.66 10.21
CA THR A 55 6.74 3.41 9.50
C THR A 55 7.14 2.18 10.31
N LEU A 56 8.30 2.20 10.98
CA LEU A 56 8.73 1.11 11.87
C LEU A 56 7.73 0.92 13.02
N ILE A 57 7.38 1.98 13.73
CA ILE A 57 6.41 1.93 14.83
C ILE A 57 5.06 1.41 14.34
N SER A 58 4.60 1.88 13.18
CA SER A 58 3.36 1.41 12.54
C SER A 58 3.40 -0.09 12.23
N SER A 59 4.51 -0.58 11.69
CA SER A 59 4.67 -1.99 11.33
C SER A 59 4.63 -2.90 12.56
N PHE A 60 5.28 -2.51 13.65
CA PHE A 60 5.19 -3.23 14.91
C PHE A 60 3.77 -3.22 15.47
N THR A 61 3.12 -2.04 15.50
CA THR A 61 1.75 -1.89 16.01
C THR A 61 0.76 -2.75 15.20
N LEU A 62 0.94 -2.83 13.88
CA LEU A 62 0.09 -3.62 12.99
C LEU A 62 0.04 -5.10 13.37
N ILE A 63 1.13 -5.66 13.92
CA ILE A 63 1.19 -7.08 14.33
C ILE A 63 0.10 -7.41 15.36
N TRP A 64 -0.18 -6.51 16.29
CA TRP A 64 -1.19 -6.69 17.33
C TRP A 64 -2.57 -6.22 16.89
N VAL A 65 -2.67 -5.02 16.33
CA VAL A 65 -3.95 -4.43 15.92
C VAL A 65 -4.56 -5.20 14.74
N GLY A 66 -3.75 -5.57 13.75
CA GLY A 66 -4.21 -6.34 12.59
C GLY A 66 -4.77 -7.72 12.96
N LYS A 67 -4.24 -8.36 14.03
CA LYS A 67 -4.75 -9.62 14.53
C LYS A 67 -6.19 -9.53 15.06
N LYS A 68 -6.63 -8.35 15.48
CA LYS A 68 -8.00 -8.14 15.99
C LYS A 68 -9.10 -8.41 14.97
N ILE A 69 -8.80 -8.48 13.68
CA ILE A 69 -9.76 -8.94 12.67
C ILE A 69 -10.28 -10.37 12.94
N ASP A 70 -9.58 -11.15 13.77
CA ASP A 70 -9.98 -12.49 14.18
C ASP A 70 -11.06 -12.46 15.26
N ASP A 71 -11.10 -11.42 16.08
CA ASP A 71 -11.94 -11.28 17.26
C ASP A 71 -13.28 -10.61 16.94
N PHE A 72 -13.36 -9.82 15.86
CA PHE A 72 -14.53 -9.02 15.50
C PHE A 72 -15.21 -9.51 14.21
N LYS A 73 -16.49 -9.16 14.04
CA LYS A 73 -17.15 -9.28 12.73
C LYS A 73 -16.49 -8.38 11.73
N LEU A 74 -16.38 -8.81 10.45
CA LEU A 74 -15.73 -8.04 9.40
C LEU A 74 -16.25 -6.59 9.33
N ILE A 75 -17.57 -6.39 9.43
CA ILE A 75 -18.17 -5.05 9.38
C ILE A 75 -17.71 -4.15 10.54
N GLN A 76 -17.61 -4.69 11.76
CA GLN A 76 -17.18 -3.96 12.94
C GLN A 76 -15.71 -3.56 12.82
N PHE A 77 -14.85 -4.50 12.40
CA PHE A 77 -13.44 -4.21 12.17
C PHE A 77 -13.24 -3.20 11.04
N SER A 78 -14.03 -3.30 9.97
CA SER A 78 -13.99 -2.33 8.86
C SER A 78 -14.35 -0.93 9.32
N PHE A 79 -15.39 -0.76 10.12
CA PHE A 79 -15.75 0.56 10.67
C PHE A 79 -14.67 1.12 11.60
N PHE A 80 -14.07 0.28 12.43
CA PHE A 80 -12.92 0.69 13.25
C PHE A 80 -11.77 1.23 12.38
N VAL A 81 -11.39 0.50 11.31
CA VAL A 81 -10.30 0.90 10.42
C VAL A 81 -10.63 2.19 9.65
N ILE A 82 -11.87 2.33 9.16
CA ILE A 82 -12.35 3.54 8.48
C ILE A 82 -12.30 4.74 9.42
N PHE A 83 -12.79 4.58 10.65
CA PHE A 83 -12.79 5.65 11.65
C PHE A 83 -11.38 6.06 12.04
N LEU A 84 -10.47 5.09 12.17
CA LEU A 84 -9.07 5.38 12.44
C LEU A 84 -8.41 6.14 11.28
N LEU A 85 -8.68 5.78 10.02
CA LEU A 85 -8.17 6.49 8.86
C LEU A 85 -8.75 7.91 8.76
N PHE A 86 -10.04 8.07 9.05
CA PHE A 86 -10.69 9.37 9.11
C PHE A 86 -10.03 10.30 10.14
N ILE A 87 -9.86 9.83 11.39
CA ILE A 87 -9.19 10.61 12.44
C ILE A 87 -7.74 10.89 12.06
N SER A 88 -7.04 9.91 11.49
CA SER A 88 -5.65 10.09 11.04
C SER A 88 -5.52 11.21 10.00
N SER A 89 -6.47 11.29 9.06
CA SER A 89 -6.49 12.31 8.01
C SER A 89 -6.76 13.70 8.58
N ILE A 90 -7.71 13.80 9.52
CA ILE A 90 -7.98 15.07 10.25
C ILE A 90 -6.74 15.46 11.05
N PHE A 91 -6.19 14.55 11.87
CA PHE A 91 -5.03 14.83 12.68
C PHE A 91 -3.85 15.32 11.84
N PHE A 92 -3.63 14.69 10.67
CA PHE A 92 -2.54 15.06 9.79
C PHE A 92 -2.69 16.48 9.22
N SER A 93 -3.91 16.94 8.99
CA SER A 93 -4.17 18.33 8.54
C SER A 93 -3.81 19.38 9.58
N PHE A 94 -3.78 19.02 10.88
CA PHE A 94 -3.43 19.92 12.00
C PHE A 94 -1.99 19.79 12.49
N VAL A 95 -1.12 19.11 11.74
CA VAL A 95 0.29 18.99 12.08
C VAL A 95 1.01 20.34 11.92
N PHE A 96 1.65 20.82 13.00
CA PHE A 96 2.38 22.09 13.02
C PHE A 96 3.80 21.98 13.60
N ASN A 97 4.27 20.78 13.95
CA ASN A 97 5.63 20.54 14.41
C ASN A 97 6.10 19.12 14.08
N ILE A 98 7.38 18.87 14.27
CA ILE A 98 8.06 17.61 13.93
C ILE A 98 7.52 16.40 14.73
N TYR A 99 7.11 16.58 15.98
CA TYR A 99 6.59 15.51 16.82
C TYR A 99 5.17 15.08 16.37
N LEU A 100 4.33 16.06 16.05
CA LEU A 100 3.00 15.79 15.49
C LEU A 100 3.10 15.19 14.09
N LEU A 101 4.12 15.57 13.31
CA LEU A 101 4.38 14.95 12.00
C LEU A 101 4.68 13.44 12.15
N LEU A 102 5.52 13.07 13.12
CA LEU A 102 5.82 11.67 13.42
C LEU A 102 4.55 10.90 13.77
N ILE A 103 3.71 11.45 14.66
CA ILE A 103 2.44 10.83 15.07
C ILE A 103 1.48 10.75 13.89
N GLY A 104 1.37 11.81 13.10
CA GLY A 104 0.48 11.87 11.93
C GLY A 104 0.86 10.83 10.86
N ILE A 105 2.15 10.74 10.51
CA ILE A 105 2.64 9.71 9.58
C ILE A 105 2.41 8.31 10.16
N PHE A 106 2.71 8.09 11.44
CA PHE A 106 2.46 6.81 12.11
C PHE A 106 0.98 6.39 11.99
N LEU A 107 0.05 7.30 12.29
CA LEU A 107 -1.39 7.02 12.22
C LEU A 107 -1.85 6.73 10.79
N LEU A 108 -1.40 7.50 9.80
CA LEU A 108 -1.71 7.27 8.39
C LEU A 108 -1.14 5.95 7.88
N ARG A 109 0.12 5.64 8.24
CA ARG A 109 0.77 4.36 7.88
C ARG A 109 0.04 3.18 8.50
N LEU A 110 -0.35 3.27 9.77
CA LEU A 110 -1.06 2.21 10.47
C LEU A 110 -2.47 2.00 9.89
N SER A 111 -3.25 3.08 9.77
CA SER A 111 -4.65 2.99 9.33
C SER A 111 -4.78 2.71 7.83
N GLY A 112 -4.07 3.48 6.98
CA GLY A 112 -4.15 3.39 5.53
C GLY A 112 -3.38 2.18 5.00
N GLN A 113 -2.06 2.26 4.91
CA GLN A 113 -1.26 1.18 4.33
C GLN A 113 -1.41 -0.13 5.12
N GLY A 114 -1.37 -0.06 6.45
CA GLY A 114 -1.43 -1.24 7.31
C GLY A 114 -2.81 -1.87 7.33
N LEU A 115 -3.73 -1.27 8.07
CA LEU A 115 -5.02 -1.89 8.40
C LEU A 115 -5.99 -1.98 7.23
N MET A 116 -6.08 -0.96 6.34
CA MET A 116 -6.95 -1.04 5.17
C MET A 116 -6.53 -2.19 4.24
N SER A 117 -5.24 -2.25 3.87
CA SER A 117 -4.70 -3.33 3.02
C SER A 117 -4.80 -4.70 3.70
N HIS A 118 -4.53 -4.78 5.00
CA HIS A 118 -4.67 -6.01 5.78
C HIS A 118 -6.12 -6.50 5.80
N THR A 119 -7.08 -5.61 6.03
CA THR A 119 -8.51 -5.95 6.04
C THR A 119 -8.96 -6.47 4.69
N ALA A 120 -8.59 -5.79 3.59
CA ALA A 120 -8.88 -6.23 2.24
C ALA A 120 -8.32 -7.63 1.97
N THR A 121 -7.01 -7.80 2.13
CA THR A 121 -6.30 -9.05 1.82
C THR A 121 -6.79 -10.22 2.67
N THR A 122 -6.98 -10.00 3.97
CA THR A 122 -7.42 -11.04 4.90
C THR A 122 -8.86 -11.46 4.63
N SER A 123 -9.76 -10.51 4.38
CA SER A 123 -11.17 -10.82 4.10
C SER A 123 -11.34 -11.64 2.82
N ILE A 124 -10.67 -11.23 1.74
CA ILE A 124 -10.67 -11.97 0.46
C ILE A 124 -10.06 -13.35 0.64
N SER A 125 -8.91 -13.44 1.32
CA SER A 125 -8.21 -14.70 1.54
C SER A 125 -9.01 -15.72 2.36
N ARG A 126 -9.90 -15.26 3.24
CA ARG A 126 -10.74 -16.13 4.08
C ARG A 126 -12.10 -16.44 3.44
N TYR A 127 -12.54 -15.59 2.54
CA TYR A 127 -13.81 -15.83 1.84
C TYR A 127 -13.64 -16.83 0.68
N PHE A 128 -12.55 -16.70 -0.09
CA PHE A 128 -12.29 -17.54 -1.25
C PHE A 128 -11.37 -18.71 -0.89
N ASN A 129 -11.86 -19.94 -1.04
CA ASN A 129 -11.05 -21.16 -0.96
C ASN A 129 -10.46 -21.54 -2.33
N LEU A 130 -11.27 -21.42 -3.40
CA LEU A 130 -10.88 -21.59 -4.80
C LEU A 130 -10.73 -20.21 -5.46
N ASN A 131 -9.83 -20.09 -6.43
CA ASN A 131 -9.56 -18.85 -7.16
C ASN A 131 -9.12 -17.66 -6.28
N ARG A 132 -8.53 -17.95 -5.11
CA ARG A 132 -8.07 -16.94 -4.15
C ARG A 132 -7.08 -15.96 -4.78
N GLY A 133 -6.13 -16.45 -5.59
CA GLY A 133 -5.16 -15.61 -6.29
C GLY A 133 -5.83 -14.60 -7.22
N LYS A 134 -6.77 -15.06 -8.07
CA LYS A 134 -7.52 -14.17 -8.96
C LYS A 134 -8.32 -13.11 -8.20
N ALA A 135 -8.97 -13.50 -7.09
CA ALA A 135 -9.74 -12.56 -6.27
C ALA A 135 -8.83 -11.50 -5.62
N LEU A 136 -7.65 -11.89 -5.14
CA LEU A 136 -6.65 -10.98 -4.61
C LEU A 136 -6.10 -10.03 -5.67
N SER A 137 -5.79 -10.54 -6.88
CA SER A 137 -5.32 -9.69 -7.99
C SER A 137 -6.33 -8.60 -8.33
N ILE A 138 -7.61 -8.95 -8.46
CA ILE A 138 -8.67 -7.95 -8.72
C ILE A 138 -8.78 -6.95 -7.55
N THR A 139 -8.63 -7.42 -6.32
CA THR A 139 -8.64 -6.55 -5.14
C THR A 139 -7.50 -5.52 -5.20
N TRP A 140 -6.28 -5.94 -5.54
CA TRP A 140 -5.12 -5.04 -5.61
C TRP A 140 -5.15 -4.06 -6.79
N LEU A 141 -5.98 -4.29 -7.82
CA LEU A 141 -6.26 -3.28 -8.83
C LEU A 141 -6.78 -1.96 -8.25
N GLY A 142 -7.37 -1.99 -7.05
CA GLY A 142 -7.78 -0.76 -6.35
C GLY A 142 -6.59 0.14 -6.03
N LEU A 143 -5.47 -0.42 -5.54
CA LEU A 143 -4.25 0.35 -5.30
C LEU A 143 -3.67 0.90 -6.61
N SER A 144 -3.56 0.07 -7.65
CA SER A 144 -3.05 0.53 -8.94
C SER A 144 -3.94 1.62 -9.57
N ALA A 145 -5.26 1.55 -9.39
CA ALA A 145 -6.17 2.63 -9.81
C ALA A 145 -5.90 3.94 -9.05
N ALA A 146 -5.60 3.85 -7.76
CA ALA A 146 -5.23 5.02 -6.96
C ALA A 146 -3.87 5.60 -7.39
N GLU A 147 -2.88 4.76 -7.65
CA GLU A 147 -1.56 5.16 -8.16
C GLU A 147 -1.64 5.81 -9.54
N PHE A 148 -2.62 5.42 -10.35
CA PHE A 148 -2.88 6.02 -11.66
C PHE A 148 -3.56 7.39 -11.55
N ILE A 149 -4.54 7.54 -10.66
CA ILE A 149 -5.43 8.72 -10.61
C ILE A 149 -4.90 9.78 -9.63
N LEU A 150 -4.55 9.36 -8.41
CA LEU A 150 -4.32 10.30 -7.30
C LEU A 150 -3.11 11.22 -7.49
N PRO A 151 -1.95 10.79 -8.03
CA PRO A 151 -0.80 11.69 -8.14
C PRO A 151 -1.09 12.94 -8.96
N ILE A 152 -1.70 12.79 -10.13
CA ILE A 152 -2.09 13.93 -10.96
C ILE A 152 -3.14 14.79 -10.27
N THR A 153 -4.16 14.16 -9.70
CA THR A 153 -5.23 14.87 -8.99
C THR A 153 -4.68 15.69 -7.83
N ILE A 154 -3.78 15.12 -7.03
CA ILE A 154 -3.21 15.81 -5.86
C ILE A 154 -2.29 16.95 -6.28
N VAL A 155 -1.42 16.78 -7.29
CA VAL A 155 -0.57 17.86 -7.77
C VAL A 155 -1.42 19.02 -8.32
N LEU A 156 -2.52 18.74 -9.03
CA LEU A 156 -3.46 19.78 -9.47
C LEU A 156 -4.15 20.46 -8.28
N LEU A 157 -4.55 19.72 -7.26
CA LEU A 157 -5.17 20.31 -6.06
C LEU A 157 -4.18 21.14 -5.25
N LEU A 158 -2.91 20.73 -5.15
CA LEU A 158 -1.86 21.46 -4.45
C LEU A 158 -1.51 22.80 -5.10
N SER A 159 -1.79 22.97 -6.41
CA SER A 159 -1.60 24.27 -7.08
C SER A 159 -2.69 25.30 -6.72
N ILE A 160 -3.81 24.85 -6.11
CA ILE A 160 -4.97 25.72 -5.81
C ILE A 160 -5.22 25.77 -4.30
N TYR A 161 -5.05 24.66 -3.60
CA TYR A 161 -5.42 24.51 -2.19
C TYR A 161 -4.19 24.19 -1.34
N SER A 162 -4.25 24.58 -0.06
CA SER A 162 -3.24 24.16 0.92
C SER A 162 -3.29 22.65 1.14
N TRP A 163 -2.13 22.05 1.43
CA TRP A 163 -2.04 20.63 1.73
C TRP A 163 -2.94 20.21 2.92
N ARG A 164 -3.13 21.09 3.90
CA ARG A 164 -4.03 20.86 5.04
C ARG A 164 -5.49 20.75 4.60
N SER A 165 -5.94 21.66 3.74
CA SER A 165 -7.32 21.63 3.21
C SER A 165 -7.59 20.35 2.40
N ILE A 166 -6.59 19.87 1.64
CA ILE A 166 -6.71 18.63 0.88
C ILE A 166 -6.90 17.44 1.84
N TRP A 167 -6.15 17.38 2.94
CA TRP A 167 -6.30 16.30 3.93
C TRP A 167 -7.66 16.36 4.66
N LEU A 168 -8.22 17.54 4.93
CA LEU A 168 -9.60 17.67 5.43
C LEU A 168 -10.63 17.18 4.41
N PHE A 169 -10.43 17.51 3.14
CA PHE A 169 -11.30 17.00 2.08
C PHE A 169 -11.22 15.47 1.95
N ILE A 170 -10.01 14.89 2.04
CA ILE A 170 -9.82 13.43 2.07
C ILE A 170 -10.58 12.82 3.27
N ALA A 171 -10.50 13.42 4.45
CA ALA A 171 -11.22 12.94 5.62
C ALA A 171 -12.74 12.95 5.39
N LEU A 172 -13.27 14.01 4.78
CA LEU A 172 -14.68 14.11 4.42
C LEU A 172 -15.09 12.98 3.45
N VAL A 173 -14.30 12.73 2.41
CA VAL A 173 -14.56 11.65 1.45
C VAL A 173 -14.54 10.28 2.15
N ILE A 174 -13.59 10.03 3.05
CA ILE A 174 -13.49 8.78 3.81
C ILE A 174 -14.77 8.54 4.61
N ILE A 175 -15.23 9.52 5.41
CA ILE A 175 -16.36 9.31 6.32
C ILE A 175 -17.71 9.25 5.59
N LEU A 176 -17.84 9.91 4.45
CA LEU A 176 -19.08 9.89 3.67
C LEU A 176 -19.25 8.60 2.87
N PHE A 177 -18.20 8.10 2.25
CA PHE A 177 -18.31 6.98 1.29
C PHE A 177 -17.99 5.62 1.88
N LEU A 178 -16.91 5.48 2.66
CA LEU A 178 -16.45 4.17 3.11
C LEU A 178 -17.41 3.43 4.04
N PRO A 179 -18.07 4.07 5.03
CA PRO A 179 -19.03 3.38 5.89
C PRO A 179 -20.20 2.80 5.09
N LEU A 180 -20.75 3.58 4.13
CA LEU A 180 -21.84 3.15 3.28
C LEU A 180 -21.44 1.95 2.42
N ILE A 181 -20.30 2.05 1.72
CA ILE A 181 -19.79 0.96 0.86
C ILE A 181 -19.54 -0.30 1.71
N SER A 182 -18.93 -0.17 2.87
CA SER A 182 -18.66 -1.30 3.77
C SER A 182 -19.94 -1.95 4.25
N PHE A 183 -20.92 -1.15 4.66
CA PHE A 183 -22.20 -1.66 5.13
C PHE A 183 -22.91 -2.49 4.05
N PHE A 184 -23.06 -1.96 2.84
CA PHE A 184 -23.75 -2.66 1.75
C PHE A 184 -22.98 -3.86 1.19
N SER A 185 -21.65 -3.85 1.31
CA SER A 185 -20.81 -4.90 0.77
C SER A 185 -20.62 -6.08 1.72
N VAL A 186 -20.38 -5.82 3.04
CA VAL A 186 -19.93 -6.89 3.94
C VAL A 186 -20.82 -7.17 5.15
N LYS A 187 -21.94 -6.45 5.34
CA LYS A 187 -22.86 -6.65 6.47
C LYS A 187 -23.23 -8.11 6.74
N ASN A 188 -23.48 -8.89 5.68
CA ASN A 188 -23.95 -10.27 5.77
C ASN A 188 -22.84 -11.31 5.46
N ILE A 189 -21.57 -10.87 5.37
CA ILE A 189 -20.46 -11.77 5.05
C ILE A 189 -19.89 -12.35 6.33
N LYS A 190 -19.88 -13.69 6.39
CA LYS A 190 -19.20 -14.46 7.43
C LYS A 190 -17.88 -14.97 6.86
N LEU A 191 -16.78 -14.56 7.48
CA LEU A 191 -15.46 -15.09 7.14
C LEU A 191 -15.25 -16.48 7.75
N SER A 192 -14.48 -17.32 7.05
CA SER A 192 -14.06 -18.61 7.60
C SER A 192 -13.15 -18.39 8.81
N SER A 193 -13.38 -19.10 9.91
CA SER A 193 -12.52 -19.00 11.09
C SER A 193 -11.12 -19.55 10.79
N ARG A 194 -10.10 -18.98 11.43
CA ARG A 194 -8.70 -19.39 11.29
C ARG A 194 -8.48 -20.86 11.62
N GLU A 195 -9.25 -21.40 12.58
CA GLU A 195 -9.22 -22.80 12.95
C GLU A 195 -9.66 -23.74 11.82
N LYS A 196 -10.70 -23.37 11.04
CA LYS A 196 -11.14 -24.17 9.89
C LYS A 196 -10.09 -24.19 8.79
N VAL A 197 -9.41 -23.06 8.56
CA VAL A 197 -8.30 -22.99 7.59
C VAL A 197 -7.15 -23.90 8.03
N ASN A 198 -6.77 -23.85 9.31
CA ASN A 198 -5.70 -24.68 9.86
C ASN A 198 -6.07 -26.19 9.87
N LYS A 199 -7.33 -26.56 10.12
CA LYS A 199 -7.78 -27.96 10.01
C LYS A 199 -7.67 -28.49 8.58
N ASN A 200 -8.00 -27.67 7.58
CA ASN A 200 -7.87 -28.07 6.17
C ASN A 200 -6.39 -28.23 5.75
N LEU A 201 -5.48 -27.39 6.25
CA LEU A 201 -4.04 -27.52 6.01
C LEU A 201 -3.47 -28.81 6.62
N LYS A 202 -3.90 -29.17 7.86
CA LYS A 202 -3.50 -30.42 8.50
C LYS A 202 -4.01 -31.67 7.77
N LYS A 203 -5.24 -31.60 7.22
CA LYS A 203 -5.82 -32.71 6.46
C LYS A 203 -5.07 -33.04 5.17
N ASN A 204 -4.35 -32.05 4.61
CA ASN A 204 -3.58 -32.21 3.36
C ASN A 204 -2.09 -32.51 3.60
N ASN A 205 -1.67 -32.89 4.81
CA ASN A 205 -0.28 -33.18 5.19
C ASN A 205 0.73 -32.07 4.82
N ILE A 206 0.28 -30.83 4.73
CA ILE A 206 1.18 -29.69 4.45
C ILE A 206 1.86 -29.30 5.76
N LYS A 207 3.19 -29.41 5.81
CA LYS A 207 3.99 -29.01 6.97
C LYS A 207 3.75 -27.51 7.25
N SER A 208 3.16 -27.20 8.39
CA SER A 208 3.04 -25.81 8.86
C SER A 208 4.24 -25.48 9.75
N TRP A 209 5.04 -24.53 9.31
CA TRP A 209 6.19 -24.05 10.07
C TRP A 209 5.76 -23.20 11.27
N THR A 210 6.39 -23.41 12.42
CA THR A 210 6.25 -22.53 13.57
C THR A 210 7.10 -21.28 13.40
N ARG A 211 6.78 -20.20 14.13
CA ARG A 211 7.58 -18.97 14.10
C ARG A 211 9.05 -19.23 14.47
N LYS A 212 9.28 -20.08 15.47
CA LYS A 212 10.62 -20.44 15.94
C LYS A 212 11.42 -21.16 14.86
N GLU A 213 10.83 -22.13 14.17
CA GLU A 213 11.48 -22.86 13.08
C GLU A 213 11.87 -21.91 11.93
N VAL A 214 10.99 -20.98 11.57
CA VAL A 214 11.27 -19.99 10.50
C VAL A 214 12.40 -19.05 10.89
N ILE A 215 12.40 -18.51 12.12
CA ILE A 215 13.43 -17.58 12.59
C ILE A 215 14.81 -18.26 12.72
N LEU A 216 14.84 -19.57 13.02
CA LEU A 216 16.09 -20.33 13.13
C LEU A 216 16.64 -20.80 11.79
N ASP A 217 15.88 -20.70 10.68
CA ASP A 217 16.35 -21.09 9.35
C ASP A 217 17.14 -19.94 8.69
N PRO A 218 18.46 -20.11 8.38
CA PRO A 218 19.25 -19.08 7.71
C PRO A 218 18.68 -18.66 6.35
N LYS A 219 17.98 -19.55 5.64
CA LYS A 219 17.32 -19.26 4.36
C LYS A 219 16.26 -18.19 4.49
N PHE A 220 15.62 -18.08 5.67
CA PHE A 220 14.66 -17.03 5.94
C PHE A 220 15.28 -15.64 5.80
N TYR A 221 16.47 -15.43 6.35
CA TYR A 221 17.14 -14.14 6.30
C TYR A 221 17.62 -13.77 4.89
N LEU A 222 18.14 -14.74 4.14
CA LEU A 222 18.55 -14.53 2.74
C LEU A 222 17.36 -14.16 1.85
N ILE A 223 16.25 -14.91 1.97
CA ILE A 223 15.03 -14.63 1.22
C ILE A 223 14.44 -13.27 1.63
N SER A 224 14.41 -12.97 2.94
CA SER A 224 13.91 -11.70 3.44
C SER A 224 14.73 -10.52 2.93
N LEU A 225 16.05 -10.62 2.87
CA LEU A 225 16.93 -9.57 2.35
C LEU A 225 16.62 -9.26 0.88
N VAL A 226 16.47 -10.29 0.04
CA VAL A 226 16.11 -10.13 -1.37
C VAL A 226 14.73 -9.50 -1.53
N MET A 227 13.75 -9.93 -0.72
CA MET A 227 12.39 -9.41 -0.77
C MET A 227 12.25 -8.00 -0.19
N LEU A 228 13.14 -7.59 0.71
CA LEU A 228 13.13 -6.23 1.29
C LEU A 228 13.70 -5.17 0.35
N ALA A 229 14.55 -5.56 -0.61
CA ALA A 229 15.21 -4.62 -1.52
C ALA A 229 14.19 -3.79 -2.31
N LEU A 230 13.22 -4.43 -2.94
CA LEU A 230 12.20 -3.76 -3.77
C LEU A 230 11.35 -2.76 -2.96
N PRO A 231 10.72 -3.13 -1.83
CA PRO A 231 9.97 -2.17 -1.01
C PRO A 231 10.84 -1.03 -0.47
N ALA A 232 12.11 -1.29 -0.14
CA ALA A 232 13.02 -0.26 0.35
C ALA A 232 13.33 0.77 -0.74
N ILE A 233 13.67 0.33 -1.96
CA ILE A 233 13.94 1.20 -3.11
C ILE A 233 12.68 2.01 -3.46
N ASN A 234 11.53 1.36 -3.61
CA ASN A 234 10.28 2.03 -3.95
C ASN A 234 9.89 3.06 -2.90
N THR A 235 9.97 2.72 -1.61
CA THR A 235 9.69 3.66 -0.52
C THR A 235 10.67 4.84 -0.55
N GLY A 236 11.95 4.59 -0.77
CA GLY A 236 12.97 5.63 -0.88
C GLY A 236 12.64 6.63 -2.01
N VAL A 237 12.41 6.13 -3.22
CA VAL A 237 12.06 6.98 -4.37
C VAL A 237 10.76 7.76 -4.11
N PHE A 238 9.74 7.13 -3.56
CA PHE A 238 8.45 7.77 -3.31
C PHE A 238 8.51 8.82 -2.20
N VAL A 239 9.26 8.59 -1.13
CA VAL A 239 9.41 9.55 -0.03
C VAL A 239 10.26 10.75 -0.46
N TYR A 240 11.31 10.50 -1.25
CA TYR A 240 12.23 11.54 -1.73
C TYR A 240 11.89 12.06 -3.14
N GLN A 241 10.67 11.82 -3.65
CA GLN A 241 10.30 12.25 -5.00
C GLN A 241 10.46 13.76 -5.23
N SER A 242 10.19 14.62 -4.24
CA SER A 242 10.43 16.06 -4.35
C SER A 242 11.92 16.40 -4.46
N PHE A 243 12.78 15.70 -3.71
CA PHE A 243 14.23 15.86 -3.84
C PHE A 243 14.73 15.43 -5.23
N ILE A 244 14.18 14.35 -5.78
CA ILE A 244 14.52 13.90 -7.14
C ILE A 244 14.10 14.97 -8.17
N LEU A 245 12.89 15.54 -8.04
CA LEU A 245 12.42 16.63 -8.91
C LEU A 245 13.36 17.83 -8.84
N GLU A 246 13.70 18.27 -7.64
CA GLU A 246 14.61 19.40 -7.41
C GLU A 246 16.01 19.12 -7.99
N SER A 247 16.60 17.96 -7.70
CA SER A 247 17.96 17.61 -8.13
C SER A 247 18.10 17.39 -9.64
N LYS A 248 17.04 16.96 -10.32
CA LYS A 248 16.99 16.71 -11.77
C LYS A 248 16.41 17.88 -12.56
N ASN A 249 15.99 18.97 -11.90
CA ASN A 249 15.26 20.09 -12.50
C ASN A 249 14.02 19.65 -13.30
N TRP A 250 13.30 18.67 -12.81
CA TRP A 250 12.05 18.19 -13.41
C TRP A 250 10.87 19.00 -12.88
N GLY A 251 9.88 19.28 -13.74
CA GLY A 251 8.66 19.95 -13.30
C GLY A 251 7.81 19.05 -12.38
N GLU A 252 7.01 19.67 -11.52
CA GLU A 252 6.18 19.00 -10.51
C GLU A 252 5.26 17.90 -11.08
N PHE A 253 4.74 18.09 -12.30
CA PHE A 253 3.88 17.13 -12.97
C PHE A 253 4.62 15.91 -13.55
N VAL A 254 5.94 15.94 -13.66
CA VAL A 254 6.71 14.87 -14.32
C VAL A 254 6.55 13.57 -13.56
N ILE A 255 6.82 13.55 -12.26
CA ILE A 255 6.65 12.35 -11.44
C ILE A 255 5.17 11.94 -11.35
N ALA A 256 4.25 12.90 -11.20
CA ALA A 256 2.82 12.60 -11.15
C ALA A 256 2.33 11.88 -12.41
N LYS A 257 2.77 12.31 -13.60
CA LYS A 257 2.48 11.61 -14.86
C LYS A 257 3.19 10.26 -14.95
N SER A 258 4.39 10.13 -14.42
CA SER A 258 5.16 8.89 -14.44
C SER A 258 4.52 7.79 -13.59
N PHE A 259 3.74 8.13 -12.55
CA PHE A 259 2.93 7.19 -11.80
C PHE A 259 1.87 6.47 -12.65
N MET A 260 1.41 7.06 -13.75
CA MET A 260 0.52 6.36 -14.69
C MET A 260 1.23 5.17 -15.32
N PHE A 261 2.50 5.33 -15.72
CA PHE A 261 3.32 4.22 -16.25
C PHE A 261 3.61 3.16 -15.20
N TYR A 262 3.93 3.59 -13.97
CA TYR A 262 4.06 2.69 -12.81
C TYR A 262 2.80 1.82 -12.67
N ALA A 263 1.63 2.43 -12.60
CA ALA A 263 0.36 1.74 -12.41
C ALA A 263 0.02 0.79 -13.58
N ILE A 264 0.22 1.22 -14.83
CA ILE A 264 -0.03 0.38 -16.01
C ILE A 264 0.86 -0.87 -15.99
N LEU A 265 2.17 -0.70 -15.76
CA LEU A 265 3.10 -1.83 -15.73
C LEU A 265 2.90 -2.71 -14.50
N SER A 266 2.54 -2.13 -13.35
CA SER A 266 2.14 -2.89 -12.16
C SER A 266 0.93 -3.78 -12.43
N VAL A 267 -0.11 -3.26 -13.09
CA VAL A 267 -1.28 -4.05 -13.50
C VAL A 267 -0.88 -5.16 -14.47
N ALA A 268 -0.09 -4.84 -15.50
CA ALA A 268 0.38 -5.85 -16.46
C ALA A 268 1.17 -6.96 -15.75
N THR A 269 2.08 -6.60 -14.87
CA THR A 269 2.87 -7.54 -14.07
C THR A 269 2.00 -8.41 -13.18
N LEU A 270 0.97 -7.84 -12.55
CA LEU A 270 0.02 -8.58 -11.71
C LEU A 270 -0.68 -9.72 -12.48
N PHE A 271 -1.02 -9.50 -13.76
CA PHE A 271 -1.65 -10.52 -14.60
C PHE A 271 -0.65 -11.53 -15.17
N ILE A 272 0.57 -11.11 -15.48
CA ILE A 272 1.58 -11.93 -16.14
C ILE A 272 2.36 -12.79 -15.13
N SER A 273 2.62 -12.26 -13.93
CA SER A 273 3.44 -12.94 -12.90
C SER A 273 2.83 -14.26 -12.42
N GLY A 274 1.50 -14.34 -12.28
CA GLY A 274 0.82 -15.57 -11.84
C GLY A 274 1.16 -16.77 -12.74
N PRO A 275 0.84 -16.75 -14.04
CA PRO A 275 1.20 -17.83 -14.97
C PRO A 275 2.70 -18.13 -15.05
N ILE A 276 3.56 -17.12 -14.94
CA ILE A 276 5.01 -17.29 -14.93
C ILE A 276 5.46 -18.06 -13.67
N VAL A 277 4.96 -17.67 -12.50
CA VAL A 277 5.27 -18.36 -11.23
C VAL A 277 4.77 -19.81 -11.27
N ASP A 278 3.58 -20.05 -11.79
CA ASP A 278 3.02 -21.40 -11.92
C ASP A 278 3.86 -22.29 -12.84
N LYS A 279 4.40 -21.73 -13.94
CA LYS A 279 5.23 -22.46 -14.91
C LYS A 279 6.66 -22.70 -14.45
N PHE A 280 7.32 -21.69 -13.86
CA PHE A 280 8.75 -21.73 -13.56
C PHE A 280 9.07 -21.93 -12.07
N SER A 281 8.10 -21.90 -11.20
CA SER A 281 8.15 -21.84 -9.74
C SER A 281 8.75 -20.55 -9.15
N SER A 282 8.27 -20.16 -7.99
CA SER A 282 8.73 -18.96 -7.27
C SER A 282 10.23 -18.99 -6.95
N ARG A 283 10.82 -20.18 -6.75
CA ARG A 283 12.25 -20.35 -6.46
C ARG A 283 13.16 -19.83 -7.58
N LYS A 284 12.75 -20.01 -8.86
CA LYS A 284 13.53 -19.56 -10.03
C LYS A 284 13.33 -18.06 -10.30
N ILE A 285 12.19 -17.52 -9.95
CA ILE A 285 11.81 -16.13 -10.25
C ILE A 285 12.33 -15.16 -9.19
N LEU A 286 12.41 -15.60 -7.92
CA LEU A 286 12.85 -14.78 -6.80
C LEU A 286 14.17 -14.01 -7.05
N PRO A 287 15.24 -14.60 -7.62
CA PRO A 287 16.46 -13.85 -7.91
C PRO A 287 16.31 -12.76 -8.98
N LEU A 288 15.32 -12.90 -9.85
CA LEU A 288 15.11 -12.01 -11.00
C LEU A 288 14.21 -10.82 -10.65
N MET A 289 13.46 -10.88 -9.54
CA MET A 289 12.44 -9.88 -9.21
C MET A 289 12.99 -8.46 -9.00
N ASN A 290 14.25 -8.32 -8.60
CA ASN A 290 14.87 -7.01 -8.36
C ASN A 290 15.57 -6.42 -9.61
N ILE A 291 15.63 -7.16 -10.72
CA ILE A 291 16.30 -6.70 -11.95
C ILE A 291 15.67 -5.44 -12.53
N PRO A 292 14.33 -5.33 -12.67
CA PRO A 292 13.72 -4.11 -13.17
C PRO A 292 14.06 -2.89 -12.30
N SER A 293 14.04 -3.04 -10.97
CA SER A 293 14.40 -1.96 -10.06
C SER A 293 15.87 -1.55 -10.16
N LEU A 294 16.78 -2.50 -10.44
CA LEU A 294 18.19 -2.18 -10.71
C LEU A 294 18.32 -1.28 -11.94
N PHE A 295 17.65 -1.64 -13.05
CA PHE A 295 17.65 -0.78 -14.25
C PHE A 295 16.98 0.57 -13.99
N ALA A 296 15.92 0.61 -13.20
CA ALA A 296 15.30 1.87 -12.78
C ALA A 296 16.31 2.78 -12.05
N MET A 297 17.10 2.25 -11.11
CA MET A 297 18.12 3.01 -10.39
C MET A 297 19.28 3.46 -11.31
N LEU A 298 19.69 2.64 -12.28
CA LEU A 298 20.67 3.03 -13.28
C LEU A 298 20.16 4.20 -14.14
N ILE A 299 18.89 4.17 -14.56
CA ILE A 299 18.26 5.26 -15.29
C ILE A 299 18.25 6.55 -14.44
N LEU A 300 17.89 6.44 -13.16
CA LEU A 300 17.89 7.57 -12.24
C LEU A 300 19.28 8.18 -12.08
N PHE A 301 20.32 7.35 -12.04
CA PHE A 301 21.70 7.80 -11.88
C PHE A 301 22.26 8.48 -13.14
N PHE A 302 22.08 7.88 -14.32
CA PHE A 302 22.75 8.31 -15.55
C PHE A 302 21.95 9.32 -16.39
N SER A 303 20.65 9.50 -16.15
CA SER A 303 19.82 10.36 -17.00
C SER A 303 19.18 11.51 -16.23
N ASP A 304 19.35 12.72 -16.76
CA ASP A 304 18.67 13.92 -16.26
C ASP A 304 17.46 14.33 -17.13
N ASN A 305 17.23 13.62 -18.25
CA ASN A 305 16.09 13.88 -19.10
C ASN A 305 14.78 13.50 -18.40
N TYR A 306 13.79 14.41 -18.40
CA TYR A 306 12.50 14.17 -17.77
C TYR A 306 11.76 12.95 -18.34
N ILE A 307 11.98 12.57 -19.60
CA ILE A 307 11.40 11.38 -20.24
C ILE A 307 11.85 10.10 -19.52
N SER A 308 13.06 10.09 -18.96
CA SER A 308 13.57 8.93 -18.21
C SER A 308 12.76 8.62 -16.95
N SER A 309 12.03 9.60 -16.41
CA SER A 309 11.14 9.38 -15.25
C SER A 309 10.00 8.38 -15.53
N TYR A 310 9.50 8.34 -16.76
CA TYR A 310 8.48 7.38 -17.18
C TYR A 310 9.02 5.94 -17.18
N PHE A 311 10.25 5.75 -17.67
CA PHE A 311 10.93 4.46 -17.62
C PHE A 311 11.33 4.09 -16.21
N LEU A 312 11.82 5.04 -15.41
CA LEU A 312 12.14 4.86 -14.00
C LEU A 312 10.96 4.27 -13.24
N LEU A 313 9.84 5.01 -13.19
CA LEU A 313 8.65 4.56 -12.45
C LEU A 313 7.99 3.36 -13.12
N GLY A 314 7.99 3.28 -14.45
CA GLY A 314 7.49 2.12 -15.18
C GLY A 314 8.21 0.83 -14.77
N LEU A 315 9.54 0.81 -14.74
CA LEU A 315 10.33 -0.36 -14.30
C LEU A 315 10.15 -0.68 -12.81
N MET A 316 9.91 0.33 -11.98
CA MET A 316 9.59 0.12 -10.56
C MET A 316 8.19 -0.50 -10.36
N GLY A 317 7.29 -0.43 -11.34
CA GLY A 317 5.98 -1.07 -11.33
C GLY A 317 6.00 -2.55 -11.70
N ILE A 318 7.12 -3.06 -12.20
CA ILE A 318 7.32 -4.48 -12.56
C ILE A 318 7.79 -5.29 -11.36
#